data_0c95f223d19eb7e83a5d78559ae75f92
#
_entry.id   0c95f223d19eb7e83a5d78559ae75f92
#
_cell.length_a   1.000
_cell.length_b   1.000
_cell.length_c   1.000
_cell.angle_alpha   90.00
_cell.angle_beta   90.00
_cell.angle_gamma   90.00
#
_symmetry.space_group_name_H-M   'P 1'
#
loop_
_entity.id
_entity.type
_entity.pdbx_description
1 polymer ?
#
loop_
_entity_poly.entity_id
_entity_poly.type
_entity_poly.pdbx_seq_one_letter_code
_entity_poly.pdbx_strand_id
1 'polypeptide(L)'
;MSKIDEILIEPGFRETRVARLGQGRLLDFRIETDQARSVVGNVYLGRVLRVVPHLRAAFVDIGLGKDGFLAAESARHLDGDPRGGDGERKEINQLVHEGQSILVQVNADAVGDKGVRLEADLTLTGSLVVYGPRRGGVSVSRQITSDDERSRLIDAIKGGEGGYVVRTAAQGCDTGDLEAEASGLRQQWLDIQEQAKGLEAPAAVVAEDDPVIQVLKEAAQSGV
;
A
#
# COMPACT_ATOMS: atom_id res chain seq x y z
N MET A 1 -14.92 22.30 -0.45
CA MET A 1 -14.86 21.32 0.65
C MET A 1 -14.85 22.09 1.96
N SER A 2 -15.69 21.73 2.93
CA SER A 2 -15.66 22.38 4.25
C SER A 2 -14.34 22.08 4.94
N LYS A 3 -13.64 23.12 5.39
CA LYS A 3 -12.38 22.98 6.11
C LYS A 3 -12.63 22.34 7.46
N ILE A 4 -11.84 21.35 7.85
CA ILE A 4 -11.83 20.81 9.21
C ILE A 4 -11.22 21.89 10.11
N ASP A 5 -11.88 22.22 11.19
CA ASP A 5 -11.44 23.21 12.19
C ASP A 5 -11.41 22.66 13.62
N GLU A 6 -11.96 21.45 13.82
CA GLU A 6 -11.96 20.79 15.13
C GLU A 6 -11.91 19.27 14.94
N ILE A 7 -11.13 18.60 15.77
CA ILE A 7 -11.03 17.14 15.84
C ILE A 7 -11.27 16.70 17.27
N LEU A 8 -12.28 15.87 17.48
CA LEU A 8 -12.59 15.27 18.77
C LEU A 8 -12.14 13.82 18.79
N ILE A 9 -11.38 13.44 19.80
CA ILE A 9 -10.89 12.08 20.00
C ILE A 9 -11.36 11.61 21.36
N GLU A 10 -12.14 10.54 21.39
CA GLU A 10 -12.63 9.89 22.61
C GLU A 10 -12.03 8.47 22.68
N PRO A 11 -10.98 8.27 23.51
CA PRO A 11 -10.44 6.94 23.74
C PRO A 11 -11.34 6.16 24.71
N GLY A 12 -11.82 4.99 24.29
CA GLY A 12 -12.58 4.04 25.10
C GLY A 12 -11.73 2.82 25.46
N PHE A 13 -12.30 1.87 26.21
CA PHE A 13 -11.60 0.67 26.70
C PHE A 13 -11.16 -0.29 25.58
N ARG A 14 -11.89 -0.35 24.46
CA ARG A 14 -11.61 -1.20 23.29
C ARG A 14 -11.94 -0.52 21.97
N GLU A 15 -12.22 0.74 22.00
CA GLU A 15 -12.55 1.53 20.82
C GLU A 15 -12.06 2.96 21.00
N THR A 16 -11.66 3.57 19.91
CA THR A 16 -11.40 5.01 19.85
C THR A 16 -12.35 5.62 18.85
N ARG A 17 -13.05 6.68 19.28
CA ARG A 17 -13.96 7.43 18.42
C ARG A 17 -13.28 8.70 17.98
N VAL A 18 -13.33 8.97 16.68
CA VAL A 18 -12.76 10.18 16.08
C VAL A 18 -13.85 10.89 15.30
N ALA A 19 -14.11 12.14 15.66
CA ALA A 19 -15.02 13.00 14.93
C ALA A 19 -14.26 14.21 14.36
N ARG A 20 -14.45 14.50 13.08
CA ARG A 20 -13.92 15.70 12.42
C ARG A 20 -15.07 16.67 12.16
N LEU A 21 -14.92 17.89 12.65
CA LEU A 21 -15.93 18.93 12.52
C LEU A 21 -15.39 20.08 11.66
N GLY A 22 -16.30 20.78 11.01
CA GLY A 22 -16.04 22.02 10.32
C GLY A 22 -17.23 22.97 10.52
N GLN A 23 -16.96 24.14 11.07
CA GLN A 23 -17.97 25.15 11.44
C GLN A 23 -19.07 24.56 12.35
N GLY A 24 -18.68 23.75 13.33
CA GLY A 24 -19.59 23.10 14.29
C GLY A 24 -20.46 21.99 13.70
N ARG A 25 -20.17 21.51 12.47
CA ARG A 25 -20.88 20.40 11.82
C ARG A 25 -19.98 19.18 11.71
N LEU A 26 -20.53 18.00 11.97
CA LEU A 26 -19.84 16.73 11.77
C LEU A 26 -19.58 16.51 10.28
N LEU A 27 -18.31 16.37 9.90
CA LEU A 27 -17.87 16.10 8.53
C LEU A 27 -17.49 14.62 8.32
N ASP A 28 -16.88 14.00 9.35
CA ASP A 28 -16.46 12.60 9.34
C ASP A 28 -16.53 12.03 10.75
N PHE A 29 -16.90 10.76 10.86
CA PHE A 29 -16.93 10.03 12.12
C PHE A 29 -16.41 8.62 11.93
N ARG A 30 -15.42 8.24 12.74
CA ARG A 30 -14.82 6.90 12.72
C ARG A 30 -14.86 6.28 14.10
N ILE A 31 -15.05 4.97 14.13
CA ILE A 31 -14.91 4.14 15.33
C ILE A 31 -13.86 3.09 15.00
N GLU A 32 -12.75 3.13 15.71
CA GLU A 32 -11.68 2.15 15.61
C GLU A 32 -11.77 1.23 16.82
N THR A 33 -11.75 -0.07 16.60
CA THR A 33 -11.79 -1.06 17.68
C THR A 33 -10.51 -1.87 17.68
N ASP A 34 -9.96 -2.18 18.85
CA ASP A 34 -8.73 -2.97 19.00
C ASP A 34 -8.83 -4.38 18.35
N GLN A 35 -10.05 -4.90 18.22
CA GLN A 35 -10.30 -6.23 17.63
C GLN A 35 -10.52 -6.21 16.11
N ALA A 36 -10.72 -5.04 15.51
CA ALA A 36 -11.05 -4.90 14.09
C ALA A 36 -10.06 -4.01 13.34
N ARG A 37 -8.84 -3.84 13.87
CA ARG A 37 -7.81 -3.08 13.18
C ARG A 37 -7.49 -3.76 11.86
N SER A 38 -7.87 -3.11 10.77
CA SER A 38 -7.42 -3.52 9.44
C SER A 38 -5.90 -3.36 9.37
N VAL A 39 -5.24 -4.37 8.85
CA VAL A 39 -3.81 -4.33 8.54
C VAL A 39 -3.56 -4.23 7.03
N VAL A 40 -4.63 -3.97 6.27
CA VAL A 40 -4.56 -3.76 4.81
C VAL A 40 -3.70 -2.53 4.52
N GLY A 41 -2.76 -2.69 3.59
CA GLY A 41 -1.78 -1.63 3.25
C GLY A 41 -0.46 -1.76 4.00
N ASN A 42 -0.45 -2.36 5.19
CA ASN A 42 0.79 -2.56 5.96
C ASN A 42 1.80 -3.43 5.22
N VAL A 43 3.07 -3.11 5.37
CA VAL A 43 4.20 -3.82 4.75
C VAL A 43 5.01 -4.54 5.81
N TYR A 44 5.28 -5.80 5.57
CA TYR A 44 6.04 -6.68 6.44
C TYR A 44 7.24 -7.28 5.72
N LEU A 45 8.31 -7.52 6.44
CA LEU A 45 9.34 -8.47 6.06
C LEU A 45 8.87 -9.84 6.59
N GLY A 46 8.28 -10.65 5.70
CA GLY A 46 7.74 -11.96 6.04
C GLY A 46 8.74 -13.08 5.80
N ARG A 47 8.59 -14.19 6.54
CA ARG A 47 9.35 -15.42 6.32
C ARG A 47 8.46 -16.47 5.65
N VAL A 48 8.87 -16.97 4.51
CA VAL A 48 8.16 -18.06 3.82
C VAL A 48 8.28 -19.34 4.66
N LEU A 49 7.17 -19.82 5.19
CA LEU A 49 7.12 -21.03 6.00
C LEU A 49 6.98 -22.28 5.16
N ARG A 50 6.10 -22.23 4.16
CA ARG A 50 5.75 -23.38 3.33
C ARG A 50 5.32 -22.95 1.92
N VAL A 51 5.82 -23.66 0.93
CA VAL A 51 5.39 -23.51 -0.46
C VAL A 51 4.49 -24.68 -0.84
N VAL A 52 3.30 -24.38 -1.41
CA VAL A 52 2.26 -25.37 -1.70
C VAL A 52 1.88 -25.26 -3.19
N PRO A 53 2.61 -25.98 -4.08
CA PRO A 53 2.45 -25.85 -5.54
C PRO A 53 1.02 -26.15 -6.03
N HIS A 54 0.37 -27.17 -5.50
CA HIS A 54 -1.01 -27.54 -5.92
C HIS A 54 -2.07 -26.47 -5.57
N LEU A 55 -1.81 -25.60 -4.57
CA LEU A 55 -2.61 -24.41 -4.28
C LEU A 55 -2.11 -23.16 -5.00
N ARG A 56 -0.99 -23.28 -5.73
CA ARG A 56 -0.28 -22.16 -6.37
C ARG A 56 -0.05 -21.02 -5.39
N ALA A 57 0.37 -21.35 -4.15
CA ALA A 57 0.51 -20.38 -3.07
C ALA A 57 1.62 -20.74 -2.11
N ALA A 58 2.05 -19.76 -1.33
CA ALA A 58 2.94 -19.92 -0.17
C ALA A 58 2.26 -19.37 1.08
N PHE A 59 2.63 -19.93 2.23
CA PHE A 59 2.29 -19.41 3.54
C PHE A 59 3.49 -18.67 4.10
N VAL A 60 3.24 -17.47 4.59
CA VAL A 60 4.27 -16.53 5.01
C VAL A 60 3.95 -16.05 6.42
N ASP A 61 4.89 -16.23 7.33
CA ASP A 61 4.82 -15.64 8.66
C ASP A 61 5.15 -14.14 8.58
N ILE A 62 4.26 -13.32 9.07
CA ILE A 62 4.41 -11.86 9.17
C ILE A 62 4.31 -11.36 10.61
N GLY A 63 4.32 -12.27 11.61
CA GLY A 63 4.28 -11.93 13.02
C GLY A 63 2.89 -11.63 13.59
N LEU A 64 1.79 -11.91 12.86
CA LEU A 64 0.41 -11.65 13.32
C LEU A 64 -0.31 -12.87 13.91
N GLY A 65 0.43 -13.93 14.25
CA GLY A 65 -0.11 -15.14 14.89
C GLY A 65 -0.82 -16.11 13.95
N LYS A 66 -1.20 -15.69 12.73
CA LYS A 66 -1.69 -16.56 11.65
C LYS A 66 -0.87 -16.31 10.41
N ASP A 67 -0.55 -17.39 9.69
CA ASP A 67 0.22 -17.32 8.45
C ASP A 67 -0.55 -16.55 7.38
N GLY A 68 0.12 -15.64 6.71
CA GLY A 68 -0.41 -14.94 5.54
C GLY A 68 -0.40 -15.83 4.31
N PHE A 69 -1.38 -15.65 3.44
CA PHE A 69 -1.53 -16.38 2.18
C PHE A 69 -1.03 -15.54 1.01
N LEU A 70 0.01 -16.02 0.32
CA LEU A 70 0.60 -15.40 -0.86
C LEU A 70 0.34 -16.27 -2.09
N ALA A 71 -0.55 -15.83 -2.97
CA ALA A 71 -0.80 -16.52 -4.24
C ALA A 71 0.33 -16.28 -5.26
N ALA A 72 0.54 -17.20 -6.18
CA ALA A 72 1.56 -17.07 -7.24
C ALA A 72 1.33 -15.81 -8.10
N GLU A 73 0.07 -15.47 -8.37
CA GLU A 73 -0.30 -14.26 -9.10
C GLU A 73 0.13 -12.97 -8.38
N SER A 74 0.11 -12.99 -7.03
CA SER A 74 0.53 -11.87 -6.17
C SER A 74 2.04 -11.82 -5.92
N ALA A 75 2.79 -12.79 -6.45
CA ALA A 75 4.24 -12.91 -6.30
C ALA A 75 5.01 -12.77 -7.62
N ARG A 76 4.32 -12.56 -8.74
CA ARG A 76 4.89 -12.64 -10.10
C ARG A 76 6.06 -11.69 -10.36
N HIS A 77 6.07 -10.52 -9.74
CA HIS A 77 7.15 -9.54 -9.92
C HIS A 77 8.39 -9.81 -9.04
N LEU A 78 8.39 -10.88 -8.25
CA LEU A 78 9.57 -11.28 -7.48
C LEU A 78 10.71 -11.81 -8.37
N ASP A 79 10.40 -12.22 -9.60
CA ASP A 79 11.40 -12.67 -10.57
C ASP A 79 12.18 -11.54 -11.26
N GLY A 80 11.85 -10.30 -10.94
CA GLY A 80 12.49 -9.11 -11.51
C GLY A 80 11.95 -8.70 -12.89
N ASP A 81 10.92 -9.35 -13.42
CA ASP A 81 10.25 -8.91 -14.64
C ASP A 81 9.23 -7.79 -14.33
N PRO A 82 9.51 -6.51 -14.73
CA PRO A 82 8.62 -5.40 -14.45
C PRO A 82 7.28 -5.47 -15.21
N ARG A 83 7.17 -6.33 -16.20
CA ARG A 83 5.92 -6.56 -16.95
C ARG A 83 5.05 -7.65 -16.33
N GLY A 84 5.57 -8.34 -15.29
CA GLY A 84 4.86 -9.43 -14.65
C GLY A 84 4.67 -10.66 -15.55
N GLY A 85 5.59 -10.82 -16.50
CA GLY A 85 5.61 -11.92 -17.46
C GLY A 85 4.38 -11.96 -18.36
N ASP A 86 4.48 -11.38 -19.55
CA ASP A 86 3.57 -11.71 -20.67
C ASP A 86 3.81 -13.16 -21.16
N GLY A 87 4.64 -13.93 -20.42
CA GLY A 87 5.02 -15.29 -20.66
C GLY A 87 4.26 -16.32 -19.82
N GLU A 88 4.79 -17.52 -19.73
CA GLU A 88 4.24 -18.62 -18.92
C GLU A 88 4.03 -18.19 -17.46
N ARG A 89 2.85 -18.50 -16.93
CA ARG A 89 2.55 -18.27 -15.49
C ARG A 89 3.49 -19.12 -14.66
N LYS A 90 4.46 -18.49 -14.02
CA LYS A 90 5.40 -19.18 -13.13
C LYS A 90 4.67 -19.84 -11.96
N GLU A 91 5.14 -21.02 -11.61
CA GLU A 91 4.67 -21.71 -10.42
C GLU A 91 5.26 -21.05 -9.17
N ILE A 92 4.56 -21.14 -8.04
CA ILE A 92 4.97 -20.46 -6.78
C ILE A 92 6.36 -20.88 -6.31
N ASN A 93 6.77 -22.13 -6.54
CA ASN A 93 8.09 -22.67 -6.20
C ASN A 93 9.23 -22.14 -7.09
N GLN A 94 8.91 -21.47 -8.19
CA GLN A 94 9.87 -20.74 -9.03
C GLN A 94 10.05 -19.29 -8.57
N LEU A 95 9.12 -18.77 -7.77
CA LEU A 95 9.08 -17.39 -7.30
C LEU A 95 9.64 -17.24 -5.89
N VAL A 96 9.34 -18.19 -5.02
CA VAL A 96 9.76 -18.18 -3.60
C VAL A 96 10.15 -19.57 -3.13
N HIS A 97 10.98 -19.63 -2.07
CA HIS A 97 11.38 -20.87 -1.41
C HIS A 97 11.23 -20.78 0.10
N GLU A 98 11.09 -21.92 0.76
CA GLU A 98 10.94 -21.99 2.22
C GLU A 98 12.16 -21.42 2.93
N GLY A 99 11.92 -20.68 4.02
CA GLY A 99 12.93 -19.96 4.79
C GLY A 99 13.33 -18.60 4.23
N GLN A 100 12.90 -18.26 3.01
CA GLN A 100 13.20 -16.97 2.39
C GLN A 100 12.49 -15.83 3.11
N SER A 101 13.20 -14.72 3.31
CA SER A 101 12.60 -13.46 3.74
C SER A 101 12.18 -12.64 2.54
N ILE A 102 10.94 -12.17 2.53
CA ILE A 102 10.35 -11.37 1.44
C ILE A 102 9.57 -10.18 1.98
N LEU A 103 9.65 -9.05 1.27
CA LEU A 103 8.75 -7.92 1.52
C LEU A 103 7.37 -8.23 0.92
N VAL A 104 6.34 -8.14 1.77
CA VAL A 104 4.95 -8.36 1.41
C VAL A 104 4.06 -7.27 1.98
N GLN A 105 3.00 -6.95 1.26
CA GLN A 105 1.95 -6.02 1.68
C GLN A 105 0.66 -6.80 1.92
N VAL A 106 -0.08 -6.43 2.95
CA VAL A 106 -1.40 -7.01 3.19
C VAL A 106 -2.41 -6.37 2.24
N ASN A 107 -3.12 -7.17 1.45
CA ASN A 107 -4.17 -6.70 0.56
C ASN A 107 -5.59 -7.03 1.01
N ALA A 108 -5.74 -7.93 1.98
CA ALA A 108 -7.02 -8.19 2.66
C ALA A 108 -6.78 -8.75 4.06
N ASP A 109 -7.63 -8.34 4.99
CA ASP A 109 -7.60 -8.81 6.37
C ASP A 109 -7.93 -10.30 6.51
N ALA A 110 -7.56 -10.86 7.65
CA ALA A 110 -7.90 -12.21 8.03
C ALA A 110 -9.43 -12.35 8.19
N VAL A 111 -9.97 -13.47 7.70
CA VAL A 111 -11.42 -13.77 7.80
C VAL A 111 -11.60 -15.17 8.39
N GLY A 112 -12.27 -15.26 9.53
CA GLY A 112 -12.49 -16.54 10.23
C GLY A 112 -11.17 -17.22 10.57
N ASP A 113 -10.97 -18.45 10.11
CA ASP A 113 -9.76 -19.24 10.36
C ASP A 113 -8.63 -18.95 9.35
N LYS A 114 -8.91 -18.16 8.30
CA LYS A 114 -7.92 -17.83 7.26
C LYS A 114 -7.08 -16.63 7.70
N GLY A 115 -5.77 -16.71 7.45
CA GLY A 115 -4.86 -15.58 7.63
C GLY A 115 -5.09 -14.47 6.59
N VAL A 116 -4.35 -13.40 6.73
CA VAL A 116 -4.39 -12.25 5.80
C VAL A 116 -3.95 -12.68 4.39
N ARG A 117 -4.42 -11.95 3.39
CA ARG A 117 -3.93 -12.12 2.02
C ARG A 117 -2.78 -11.16 1.77
N LEU A 118 -1.73 -11.70 1.17
CA LEU A 118 -0.49 -10.98 0.91
C LEU A 118 -0.27 -10.75 -0.58
N GLU A 119 0.43 -9.67 -0.87
CA GLU A 119 0.93 -9.33 -2.19
C GLU A 119 2.41 -8.95 -2.08
N ALA A 120 3.25 -9.53 -2.94
CA ALA A 120 4.67 -9.17 -3.04
C ALA A 120 4.91 -8.08 -4.09
N ASP A 121 3.90 -7.76 -4.90
CA ASP A 121 3.90 -6.61 -5.81
C ASP A 121 3.37 -5.37 -5.07
N LEU A 122 4.21 -4.85 -4.17
CA LEU A 122 3.85 -3.71 -3.34
C LEU A 122 3.42 -2.50 -4.17
N THR A 123 2.44 -1.77 -3.64
CA THR A 123 1.98 -0.51 -4.20
C THR A 123 1.94 0.58 -3.14
N LEU A 124 2.47 1.75 -3.47
CA LEU A 124 2.39 2.94 -2.63
C LEU A 124 1.39 3.90 -3.25
N THR A 125 0.35 4.24 -2.48
CA THR A 125 -0.78 5.01 -2.99
C THR A 125 -0.71 6.45 -2.51
N GLY A 126 -0.57 7.36 -3.46
CA GLY A 126 -0.71 8.79 -3.26
C GLY A 126 -2.10 9.31 -3.65
N SER A 127 -2.29 10.62 -3.60
CA SER A 127 -3.52 11.30 -3.99
C SER A 127 -3.71 11.31 -5.50
N LEU A 128 -2.66 11.62 -6.24
CA LEU A 128 -2.65 11.79 -7.70
C LEU A 128 -2.16 10.54 -8.43
N VAL A 129 -1.26 9.76 -7.82
CA VAL A 129 -0.59 8.62 -8.47
C VAL A 129 -0.44 7.43 -7.52
N VAL A 130 -0.50 6.23 -8.08
CA VAL A 130 -0.09 4.98 -7.41
C VAL A 130 1.24 4.55 -7.99
N TYR A 131 2.20 4.25 -7.15
CA TYR A 131 3.52 3.78 -7.51
C TYR A 131 3.68 2.29 -7.24
N GLY A 132 4.17 1.54 -8.21
CA GLY A 132 4.52 0.13 -8.09
C GLY A 132 6.01 -0.06 -8.38
N PRO A 133 6.86 -0.24 -7.36
CA PRO A 133 8.33 -0.25 -7.53
C PRO A 133 8.83 -1.37 -8.44
N ARG A 134 8.10 -2.48 -8.51
CA ARG A 134 8.45 -3.65 -9.33
C ARG A 134 7.73 -3.67 -10.68
N ARG A 135 6.84 -2.70 -10.93
CA ARG A 135 6.13 -2.54 -12.20
C ARG A 135 6.93 -1.69 -13.17
N GLY A 136 6.54 -1.66 -14.42
CA GLY A 136 7.13 -0.78 -15.44
C GLY A 136 6.09 0.10 -16.11
N GLY A 137 6.56 1.26 -16.63
CA GLY A 137 5.76 2.16 -17.44
C GLY A 137 4.78 3.03 -16.66
N VAL A 138 4.08 3.87 -17.43
CA VAL A 138 3.07 4.80 -16.90
C VAL A 138 1.73 4.48 -17.54
N SER A 139 0.71 4.33 -16.73
CA SER A 139 -0.68 4.20 -17.16
C SER A 139 -1.53 5.31 -16.55
N VAL A 140 -2.63 5.67 -17.21
CA VAL A 140 -3.53 6.73 -16.77
C VAL A 140 -4.93 6.16 -16.60
N SER A 141 -5.63 6.58 -15.56
CA SER A 141 -7.02 6.19 -15.29
C SER A 141 -7.86 6.26 -16.56
N ARG A 142 -8.70 5.23 -16.77
CA ARG A 142 -9.62 5.18 -17.93
C ARG A 142 -10.70 6.28 -17.89
N GLN A 143 -10.92 6.89 -16.74
CA GLN A 143 -11.87 7.99 -16.60
C GLN A 143 -11.35 9.32 -17.15
N ILE A 144 -10.04 9.45 -17.36
CA ILE A 144 -9.43 10.57 -18.07
C ILE A 144 -9.46 10.24 -19.56
N THR A 145 -10.40 10.81 -20.29
CA THR A 145 -10.70 10.47 -21.70
C THR A 145 -10.01 11.35 -22.73
N SER A 146 -9.50 12.54 -22.33
CA SER A 146 -8.77 13.44 -23.23
C SER A 146 -7.37 12.90 -23.53
N ASP A 147 -7.05 12.65 -24.79
CA ASP A 147 -5.75 12.15 -25.23
C ASP A 147 -4.64 13.16 -24.95
N ASP A 148 -4.89 14.46 -25.11
CA ASP A 148 -3.93 15.52 -24.80
C ASP A 148 -3.59 15.52 -23.30
N GLU A 149 -4.62 15.39 -22.45
CA GLU A 149 -4.42 15.35 -20.98
C GLU A 149 -3.69 14.08 -20.56
N ARG A 150 -4.03 12.94 -21.14
CA ARG A 150 -3.32 11.67 -20.91
C ARG A 150 -1.85 11.78 -21.26
N SER A 151 -1.55 12.33 -22.43
CA SER A 151 -0.17 12.53 -22.88
C SER A 151 0.60 13.47 -21.95
N ARG A 152 0.00 14.59 -21.55
CA ARG A 152 0.57 15.56 -20.61
C ARG A 152 0.94 14.91 -19.27
N LEU A 153 0.03 14.09 -18.70
CA LEU A 153 0.23 13.42 -17.43
C LEU A 153 1.30 12.30 -17.51
N ILE A 154 1.34 11.57 -18.62
CA ILE A 154 2.37 10.56 -18.87
C ILE A 154 3.74 11.22 -18.97
N ASP A 155 3.86 12.28 -19.76
CA ASP A 155 5.15 12.95 -20.00
C ASP A 155 5.72 13.56 -18.71
N ALA A 156 4.86 14.02 -17.79
CA ALA A 156 5.26 14.58 -16.50
C ALA A 156 6.05 13.60 -15.61
N ILE A 157 5.73 12.30 -15.66
CA ILE A 157 6.39 11.29 -14.79
C ILE A 157 7.13 10.20 -15.57
N LYS A 158 7.29 10.41 -16.89
CA LYS A 158 8.00 9.49 -17.77
C LYS A 158 9.49 9.44 -17.45
N GLY A 159 10.05 8.23 -17.43
CA GLY A 159 11.49 8.00 -17.21
C GLY A 159 11.89 7.78 -15.76
N GLY A 160 10.93 7.77 -14.82
CA GLY A 160 11.18 7.31 -13.47
C GLY A 160 11.33 5.78 -13.37
N GLU A 161 12.08 5.31 -12.39
CA GLU A 161 12.13 3.88 -12.07
C GLU A 161 10.79 3.42 -11.51
N GLY A 162 10.41 2.17 -11.80
CA GLY A 162 9.14 1.57 -11.39
C GLY A 162 7.99 1.90 -12.34
N GLY A 163 6.77 1.53 -11.94
CA GLY A 163 5.56 1.78 -12.69
C GLY A 163 4.62 2.73 -11.97
N TYR A 164 3.84 3.48 -12.74
CA TYR A 164 2.91 4.47 -12.21
C TYR A 164 1.51 4.29 -12.80
N VAL A 165 0.51 4.46 -11.95
CA VAL A 165 -0.89 4.57 -12.35
C VAL A 165 -1.40 5.94 -11.94
N VAL A 166 -1.54 6.85 -12.89
CA VAL A 166 -2.11 8.18 -12.67
C VAL A 166 -3.59 8.05 -12.38
N ARG A 167 -4.03 8.59 -11.24
CA ARG A 167 -5.42 8.53 -10.77
C ARG A 167 -6.28 9.61 -11.43
N THR A 168 -7.58 9.42 -11.38
CA THR A 168 -8.55 10.40 -11.90
C THR A 168 -8.41 11.77 -11.25
N ALA A 169 -8.02 11.81 -9.95
CA ALA A 169 -7.79 13.04 -9.20
C ALA A 169 -6.67 13.91 -9.79
N ALA A 170 -5.77 13.35 -10.61
CA ALA A 170 -4.71 14.09 -11.28
C ALA A 170 -5.19 14.87 -12.52
N GLN A 171 -6.44 14.71 -12.95
CA GLN A 171 -6.97 15.45 -14.10
C GLN A 171 -6.94 16.96 -13.81
N GLY A 172 -6.24 17.70 -14.65
CA GLY A 172 -6.08 19.15 -14.52
C GLY A 172 -5.13 19.62 -13.40
N CYS A 173 -4.41 18.72 -12.71
CA CYS A 173 -3.41 19.10 -11.73
C CYS A 173 -2.20 19.77 -12.38
N ASP A 174 -1.43 20.49 -11.58
CA ASP A 174 -0.10 20.94 -11.97
C ASP A 174 0.86 19.75 -12.15
N THR A 175 1.67 19.77 -13.21
CA THR A 175 2.64 18.69 -13.47
C THR A 175 3.71 18.61 -12.37
N GLY A 176 4.08 19.75 -11.77
CA GLY A 176 5.01 19.79 -10.67
C GLY A 176 4.49 19.08 -9.42
N ASP A 177 3.19 19.18 -9.11
CA ASP A 177 2.58 18.47 -8.01
C ASP A 177 2.59 16.95 -8.25
N LEU A 178 2.30 16.52 -9.49
CA LEU A 178 2.34 15.11 -9.88
C LEU A 178 3.76 14.53 -9.80
N GLU A 179 4.77 15.27 -10.29
CA GLU A 179 6.17 14.89 -10.22
C GLU A 179 6.68 14.82 -8.77
N ALA A 180 6.29 15.79 -7.94
CA ALA A 180 6.65 15.83 -6.53
C ALA A 180 6.10 14.63 -5.78
N GLU A 181 4.80 14.30 -5.99
CA GLU A 181 4.18 13.13 -5.37
C GLU A 181 4.83 11.83 -5.86
N ALA A 182 5.07 11.67 -7.17
CA ALA A 182 5.73 10.50 -7.72
C ALA A 182 7.15 10.30 -7.15
N SER A 183 7.89 11.41 -6.97
CA SER A 183 9.23 11.41 -6.37
C SER A 183 9.18 11.05 -4.88
N GLY A 184 8.20 11.57 -4.15
CA GLY A 184 7.98 11.24 -2.75
C GLY A 184 7.68 9.75 -2.53
N LEU A 185 6.83 9.15 -3.37
CA LEU A 185 6.53 7.72 -3.29
C LEU A 185 7.75 6.84 -3.62
N ARG A 186 8.60 7.26 -4.56
CA ARG A 186 9.88 6.57 -4.81
C ARG A 186 10.80 6.63 -3.60
N GLN A 187 10.92 7.81 -2.98
CA GLN A 187 11.75 7.95 -1.77
C GLN A 187 11.20 7.06 -0.65
N GLN A 188 9.90 7.04 -0.44
CA GLN A 188 9.26 6.16 0.54
C GLN A 188 9.60 4.68 0.29
N TRP A 189 9.65 4.24 -0.97
CA TRP A 189 10.08 2.89 -1.31
C TRP A 189 11.53 2.61 -0.92
N LEU A 190 12.44 3.54 -1.20
CA LEU A 190 13.85 3.42 -0.81
C LEU A 190 13.99 3.33 0.71
N ASP A 191 13.22 4.11 1.45
CA ASP A 191 13.20 4.09 2.91
C ASP A 191 12.69 2.75 3.44
N ILE A 192 11.64 2.18 2.84
CA ILE A 192 11.12 0.84 3.14
C ILE A 192 12.21 -0.23 2.93
N GLN A 193 12.91 -0.18 1.81
CA GLN A 193 13.99 -1.12 1.50
C GLN A 193 15.14 -1.02 2.51
N GLU A 194 15.53 0.19 2.88
CA GLU A 194 16.61 0.40 3.85
C GLU A 194 16.21 -0.09 5.25
N GLN A 195 14.99 0.23 5.70
CA GLN A 195 14.47 -0.26 6.97
C GLN A 195 14.44 -1.80 7.01
N ALA A 196 14.00 -2.43 5.92
CA ALA A 196 13.92 -3.89 5.85
C ALA A 196 15.27 -4.58 5.95
N LYS A 197 16.37 -3.96 5.49
CA LYS A 197 17.73 -4.54 5.59
C LYS A 197 18.21 -4.72 7.04
N GLY A 198 17.72 -3.88 7.96
CA GLY A 198 18.09 -3.92 9.37
C GLY A 198 17.22 -4.86 10.22
N LEU A 199 16.22 -5.53 9.62
CA LEU A 199 15.24 -6.34 10.31
C LEU A 199 15.45 -7.84 10.07
N GLU A 200 15.09 -8.65 11.07
CA GLU A 200 14.93 -10.09 10.93
C GLU A 200 13.45 -10.45 10.75
N ALA A 201 13.15 -11.28 9.74
CA ALA A 201 11.79 -11.74 9.49
C ALA A 201 11.34 -12.77 10.56
N PRO A 202 10.07 -12.70 11.03
CA PRO A 202 9.02 -11.77 10.62
C PRO A 202 9.13 -10.42 11.36
N ALA A 203 8.90 -9.30 10.64
CA ALA A 203 8.88 -7.95 11.23
C ALA A 203 7.97 -7.00 10.45
N ALA A 204 7.33 -6.06 11.14
CA ALA A 204 6.64 -4.95 10.49
C ALA A 204 7.67 -3.94 9.96
N VAL A 205 7.53 -3.52 8.70
CA VAL A 205 8.37 -2.48 8.08
C VAL A 205 7.59 -1.17 8.00
N VAL A 206 6.37 -1.23 7.47
CA VAL A 206 5.42 -0.12 7.50
C VAL A 206 4.13 -0.66 8.07
N ALA A 207 3.76 -0.18 9.24
CA ALA A 207 2.44 -0.40 9.81
C ALA A 207 1.70 0.94 9.81
N GLU A 208 0.41 0.93 9.49
CA GLU A 208 -0.38 2.14 9.70
C GLU A 208 -0.26 2.58 11.16
N ASP A 209 -0.03 3.87 11.33
CA ASP A 209 -0.03 4.47 12.64
C ASP A 209 -1.36 4.20 13.35
N ASP A 210 -1.33 4.25 14.66
CA ASP A 210 -2.54 4.33 15.47
C ASP A 210 -3.47 5.39 14.86
N PRO A 211 -4.78 5.10 14.68
CA PRO A 211 -5.74 6.05 14.11
C PRO A 211 -5.68 7.43 14.78
N VAL A 212 -5.39 7.47 16.07
CA VAL A 212 -5.16 8.72 16.80
C VAL A 212 -3.92 9.44 16.28
N ILE A 213 -2.81 8.70 16.08
CA ILE A 213 -1.56 9.26 15.53
C ILE A 213 -1.76 9.73 14.10
N GLN A 214 -2.49 8.96 13.28
CA GLN A 214 -2.82 9.35 11.91
C GLN A 214 -3.63 10.66 11.89
N VAL A 215 -4.65 10.76 12.71
CA VAL A 215 -5.48 11.97 12.83
C VAL A 215 -4.67 13.17 13.31
N LEU A 216 -3.77 12.97 14.28
CA LEU A 216 -2.88 14.04 14.77
C LEU A 216 -1.88 14.50 13.70
N LYS A 217 -1.36 13.58 12.89
CA LYS A 217 -0.49 13.93 11.74
C LYS A 217 -1.26 14.72 10.68
N GLU A 218 -2.48 14.29 10.33
CA GLU A 218 -3.37 15.01 9.40
C GLU A 218 -3.71 16.41 9.91
N ALA A 219 -4.01 16.55 11.21
CA ALA A 219 -4.28 17.83 11.87
C ALA A 219 -3.09 18.77 11.80
N ALA A 220 -1.90 18.28 12.14
CA ALA A 220 -0.66 19.06 12.07
C ALA A 220 -0.34 19.55 10.64
N GLN A 221 -0.62 18.72 9.61
CA GLN A 221 -0.45 19.12 8.21
C GLN A 221 -1.50 20.13 7.74
N SER A 222 -2.71 20.06 8.29
CA SER A 222 -3.83 20.93 7.91
C SER A 222 -3.88 22.25 8.70
N GLY A 223 -3.02 22.40 9.70
CA GLY A 223 -2.97 23.58 10.58
C GLY A 223 -4.19 23.69 11.51
N VAL A 224 -4.73 22.55 11.93
CA VAL A 224 -5.84 22.43 12.91
C VAL A 224 -5.28 22.11 14.28
#